data_17122065a7906d1ffa4af466d6a3f4fb
#
_entry.id   17122065a7906d1ffa4af466d6a3f4fb
#
_cell.length_a   1.000
_cell.length_b   1.000
_cell.length_c   1.000
_cell.angle_alpha   90.00
_cell.angle_beta   90.00
_cell.angle_gamma   90.00
#
_symmetry.space_group_name_H-M   'P 1'
#
loop_
_entity.id
_entity.type
_entity.pdbx_description
1 polymer ?
#
loop_
_entity_poly.entity_id
_entity_poly.type
_entity_poly.pdbx_seq_one_letter_code
_entity_poly.pdbx_strand_id
1 'polypeptide(L)'
;MDHSLPLLFTLALAFVLALIFGCIAEKLKCPALVGFLCAGILCSSHTPGPTADMEIAMQLSEVGVILLMFGVGLHFSISDLLKVKGIAVPGAVLQMTIATLLGLLFAVYVWEWSLSSALIFGLCLSCASTVVLLKALEMHGHLNTVDGQISVGWLVVEDIAT
;
A
#
# COMPACT_ATOMS: atom_id res chain seq x y z
N MET A 1 4.51 -15.80 32.28
CA MET A 1 5.61 -15.15 31.50
C MET A 1 5.00 -13.94 30.86
N ASP A 2 5.54 -12.77 31.19
CA ASP A 2 4.93 -11.50 30.83
C ASP A 2 4.99 -11.25 29.32
N HIS A 3 3.87 -11.45 28.64
CA HIS A 3 3.69 -11.11 27.21
C HIS A 3 3.84 -9.60 26.93
N SER A 4 3.96 -8.79 27.96
CA SER A 4 4.12 -7.33 27.85
C SER A 4 5.53 -6.92 27.38
N LEU A 5 6.57 -7.66 27.73
CA LEU A 5 7.95 -7.33 27.36
C LEU A 5 8.23 -7.44 25.85
N PRO A 6 7.84 -8.53 25.16
CA PRO A 6 7.99 -8.62 23.71
C PRO A 6 7.20 -7.55 22.96
N LEU A 7 5.98 -7.23 23.40
CA LEU A 7 5.15 -6.18 22.80
C LEU A 7 5.81 -4.81 22.91
N LEU A 8 6.24 -4.43 24.12
CA LEU A 8 6.91 -3.14 24.34
C LEU A 8 8.21 -3.02 23.55
N PHE A 9 9.00 -4.10 23.51
CA PHE A 9 10.24 -4.12 22.75
C PHE A 9 9.98 -3.98 21.23
N THR A 10 9.04 -4.74 20.68
CA THR A 10 8.66 -4.68 19.26
C THR A 10 8.14 -3.30 18.89
N LEU A 11 7.26 -2.71 19.70
CA LEU A 11 6.77 -1.35 19.50
C LEU A 11 7.89 -0.31 19.54
N ALA A 12 8.71 -0.33 20.59
CA ALA A 12 9.81 0.62 20.74
C ALA A 12 10.79 0.54 19.58
N LEU A 13 11.17 -0.69 19.18
CA LEU A 13 12.07 -0.93 18.06
C LEU A 13 11.47 -0.43 16.75
N ALA A 14 10.21 -0.77 16.48
CA ALA A 14 9.51 -0.36 15.27
C ALA A 14 9.42 1.18 15.16
N PHE A 15 9.01 1.87 16.24
CA PHE A 15 8.89 3.32 16.24
C PHE A 15 10.24 4.03 16.10
N VAL A 16 11.27 3.57 16.81
CA VAL A 16 12.61 4.19 16.73
C VAL A 16 13.18 4.04 15.33
N LEU A 17 13.13 2.85 14.75
CA LEU A 17 13.65 2.62 13.40
C LEU A 17 12.80 3.32 12.34
N ALA A 18 11.47 3.29 12.45
CA ALA A 18 10.59 4.04 11.55
C ALA A 18 10.88 5.54 11.60
N LEU A 19 11.09 6.13 12.77
CA LEU A 19 11.44 7.54 12.91
C LEU A 19 12.77 7.85 12.24
N ILE A 20 13.83 7.07 12.54
CA ILE A 20 15.16 7.28 11.99
C ILE A 20 15.14 7.17 10.47
N PHE A 21 14.62 6.05 9.93
CA PHE A 21 14.63 5.81 8.50
C PHE A 21 13.61 6.67 7.73
N GLY A 22 12.48 6.99 8.35
CA GLY A 22 11.52 7.95 7.81
C GLY A 22 12.15 9.33 7.62
N CYS A 23 12.83 9.87 8.65
CA CYS A 23 13.55 11.13 8.56
C CYS A 23 14.70 11.09 7.53
N ILE A 24 15.41 9.98 7.41
CA ILE A 24 16.46 9.80 6.39
C ILE A 24 15.84 9.84 5.00
N ALA A 25 14.76 9.10 4.77
CA ALA A 25 14.06 9.07 3.49
C ALA A 25 13.60 10.47 3.06
N GLU A 26 12.98 11.23 3.98
CA GLU A 26 12.54 12.62 3.72
C GLU A 26 13.71 13.54 3.36
N LYS A 27 14.83 13.44 4.08
CA LYS A 27 16.06 14.19 3.74
C LYS A 27 16.61 13.83 2.35
N LEU A 28 16.42 12.59 1.92
CA LEU A 28 16.79 12.12 0.58
C LEU A 28 15.72 12.45 -0.48
N LYS A 29 14.67 13.20 -0.12
CA LYS A 29 13.53 13.53 -0.98
C LYS A 29 12.77 12.29 -1.46
N CYS A 30 12.83 11.19 -0.72
CA CYS A 30 12.02 10.00 -0.91
C CYS A 30 10.81 10.04 0.02
N PRO A 31 9.68 9.39 -0.35
CA PRO A 31 8.56 9.24 0.55
C PRO A 31 8.97 8.53 1.86
N ALA A 32 8.47 8.98 3.01
CA ALA A 32 8.76 8.38 4.32
C ALA A 32 8.45 6.87 4.37
N LEU A 33 7.49 6.42 3.53
CA LEU A 33 7.14 5.02 3.36
C LEU A 33 8.35 4.14 3.00
N VAL A 34 9.26 4.64 2.14
CA VAL A 34 10.50 3.93 1.78
C VAL A 34 11.37 3.71 3.01
N GLY A 35 11.45 4.72 3.88
CA GLY A 35 12.14 4.61 5.17
C GLY A 35 11.52 3.55 6.09
N PHE A 36 10.19 3.49 6.15
CA PHE A 36 9.47 2.48 6.96
C PHE A 36 9.71 1.06 6.43
N LEU A 37 9.76 0.86 5.11
CA LEU A 37 10.12 -0.43 4.52
C LEU A 37 11.55 -0.84 4.89
N CYS A 38 12.51 0.08 4.81
CA CYS A 38 13.89 -0.19 5.24
C CYS A 38 13.96 -0.53 6.74
N ALA A 39 13.22 0.17 7.58
CA ALA A 39 13.11 -0.14 9.01
C ALA A 39 12.57 -1.56 9.24
N GLY A 40 11.52 -1.96 8.51
CA GLY A 40 10.94 -3.31 8.57
C GLY A 40 11.93 -4.41 8.17
N ILE A 41 12.71 -4.19 7.11
CA ILE A 41 13.77 -5.13 6.68
C ILE A 41 14.82 -5.30 7.79
N LEU A 42 15.21 -4.24 8.46
CA LEU A 42 16.19 -4.30 9.56
C LEU A 42 15.66 -4.98 10.82
N CYS A 43 14.35 -4.93 11.06
CA CYS A 43 13.70 -5.66 12.16
C CYS A 43 13.44 -7.13 11.84
N SER A 44 13.72 -7.56 10.61
CA SER A 44 13.46 -8.92 10.14
C SER A 44 14.44 -9.91 10.76
N SER A 45 13.97 -11.14 11.01
CA SER A 45 14.81 -12.26 11.44
C SER A 45 15.90 -12.66 10.42
N HIS A 46 15.84 -12.16 9.19
CA HIS A 46 16.83 -12.41 8.13
C HIS A 46 17.99 -11.42 8.15
N THR A 47 17.92 -10.38 8.97
CA THR A 47 18.97 -9.35 9.09
C THR A 47 19.66 -9.51 10.45
N PRO A 48 21.01 -9.44 10.52
CA PRO A 48 21.72 -9.49 11.79
C PRO A 48 21.39 -8.21 12.60
N GLY A 49 20.71 -8.36 13.73
CA GLY A 49 20.30 -7.21 14.57
C GLY A 49 19.18 -7.57 15.55
N PRO A 50 18.63 -6.57 16.22
CA PRO A 50 17.47 -6.77 17.08
C PRO A 50 16.26 -7.13 16.23
N THR A 51 15.66 -8.29 16.50
CA THR A 51 14.51 -8.80 15.77
C THR A 51 13.20 -8.43 16.48
N ALA A 52 12.24 -7.92 15.71
CA ALA A 52 10.87 -7.73 16.18
C ALA A 52 10.14 -9.09 16.21
N ASP A 53 9.19 -9.21 17.12
CA ASP A 53 8.27 -10.36 17.13
C ASP A 53 7.33 -10.24 15.92
N MET A 54 7.39 -11.22 15.02
CA MET A 54 6.63 -11.20 13.77
C MET A 54 5.13 -11.29 14.00
N GLU A 55 4.69 -12.07 14.98
CA GLU A 55 3.26 -12.23 15.28
C GLU A 55 2.68 -10.91 15.81
N ILE A 56 3.39 -10.27 16.72
CA ILE A 56 3.01 -8.93 17.23
C ILE A 56 3.03 -7.90 16.10
N ALA A 57 4.05 -7.92 15.23
CA ALA A 57 4.14 -6.99 14.11
C ALA A 57 2.97 -7.16 13.13
N MET A 58 2.54 -8.39 12.84
CA MET A 58 1.37 -8.67 12.00
C MET A 58 0.08 -8.14 12.62
N GLN A 59 -0.17 -8.41 13.90
CA GLN A 59 -1.35 -7.90 14.62
C GLN A 59 -1.40 -6.36 14.62
N LEU A 60 -0.26 -5.71 14.85
CA LEU A 60 -0.16 -4.25 14.80
C LEU A 60 -0.40 -3.70 13.39
N SER A 61 0.06 -4.40 12.35
CA SER A 61 -0.19 -3.98 10.97
C SER A 61 -1.67 -4.06 10.61
N GLU A 62 -2.40 -5.09 11.07
CA GLU A 62 -3.85 -5.21 10.88
C GLU A 62 -4.60 -4.05 11.53
N VAL A 63 -4.25 -3.71 12.78
CA VAL A 63 -4.82 -2.53 13.46
C VAL A 63 -4.48 -1.25 12.69
N GLY A 64 -3.24 -1.12 12.21
CA GLY A 64 -2.81 0.02 11.40
C GLY A 64 -3.63 0.18 10.12
N VAL A 65 -3.89 -0.91 9.40
CA VAL A 65 -4.73 -0.92 8.19
C VAL A 65 -6.18 -0.53 8.51
N ILE A 66 -6.76 -1.06 9.59
CA ILE A 66 -8.12 -0.71 10.01
C ILE A 66 -8.22 0.80 10.30
N LEU A 67 -7.29 1.34 11.08
CA LEU A 67 -7.27 2.78 11.42
C LEU A 67 -7.05 3.66 10.19
N LEU A 68 -6.19 3.21 9.26
CA LEU A 68 -5.96 3.92 8.01
C LEU A 68 -7.23 3.95 7.16
N MET A 69 -7.87 2.79 6.95
CA MET A 69 -9.11 2.69 6.16
C MET A 69 -10.25 3.49 6.79
N PHE A 70 -10.34 3.49 8.12
CA PHE A 70 -11.27 4.35 8.83
C PHE A 70 -10.99 5.83 8.59
N GLY A 71 -9.74 6.25 8.71
CA GLY A 71 -9.32 7.64 8.44
C GLY A 71 -9.61 8.07 7.00
N VAL A 72 -9.34 7.21 6.03
CA VAL A 72 -9.67 7.43 4.62
C VAL A 72 -11.18 7.56 4.45
N GLY A 73 -11.96 6.65 5.03
CA GLY A 73 -13.43 6.67 4.93
C GLY A 73 -14.05 7.96 5.46
N LEU A 74 -13.47 8.58 6.50
CA LEU A 74 -13.96 9.85 7.04
C LEU A 74 -13.78 11.04 6.06
N HIS A 75 -12.78 10.99 5.20
CA HIS A 75 -12.50 12.03 4.22
C HIS A 75 -13.21 11.82 2.87
N PHE A 76 -13.89 10.68 2.73
CA PHE A 76 -14.51 10.27 1.49
C PHE A 76 -15.95 10.75 1.38
N SER A 77 -16.25 11.53 0.35
CA SER A 77 -17.61 11.90 -0.02
C SER A 77 -18.06 11.01 -1.20
N ILE A 78 -19.07 10.18 -0.99
CA ILE A 78 -19.71 9.37 -2.05
C ILE A 78 -20.21 10.28 -3.19
N SER A 79 -20.67 11.49 -2.85
CA SER A 79 -21.14 12.45 -3.85
C SER A 79 -20.01 12.92 -4.78
N ASP A 80 -18.78 13.05 -4.27
CA ASP A 80 -17.64 13.48 -5.08
C ASP A 80 -17.15 12.34 -5.98
N LEU A 81 -17.17 11.11 -5.50
CA LEU A 81 -16.92 9.93 -6.35
C LEU A 81 -17.90 9.80 -7.50
N LEU A 82 -19.18 10.04 -7.25
CA LEU A 82 -20.21 9.99 -8.29
C LEU A 82 -20.00 11.04 -9.39
N LYS A 83 -19.41 12.19 -9.07
CA LYS A 83 -19.08 13.23 -10.06
C LYS A 83 -17.98 12.78 -11.02
N VAL A 84 -17.00 12.03 -10.54
CA VAL A 84 -15.84 11.60 -11.34
C VAL A 84 -15.97 10.20 -11.95
N LYS A 85 -17.05 9.48 -11.65
CA LYS A 85 -17.25 8.07 -12.12
C LYS A 85 -17.12 7.91 -13.64
N GLY A 86 -17.51 8.92 -14.42
CA GLY A 86 -17.45 8.88 -15.89
C GLY A 86 -16.02 8.79 -16.44
N ILE A 87 -15.01 9.18 -15.66
CA ILE A 87 -13.59 9.10 -16.00
C ILE A 87 -12.93 7.96 -15.20
N ALA A 88 -13.22 7.87 -13.92
CA ALA A 88 -12.60 6.91 -13.02
C ALA A 88 -12.92 5.45 -13.40
N VAL A 89 -14.18 5.13 -13.69
CA VAL A 89 -14.59 3.75 -14.01
C VAL A 89 -13.96 3.24 -15.33
N PRO A 90 -14.11 3.92 -16.48
CA PRO A 90 -13.50 3.42 -17.71
C PRO A 90 -11.97 3.45 -17.64
N GLY A 91 -11.38 4.41 -16.95
CA GLY A 91 -9.95 4.48 -16.75
C GLY A 91 -9.42 3.31 -15.95
N ALA A 92 -10.01 3.00 -14.79
CA ALA A 92 -9.63 1.86 -13.96
C ALA A 92 -9.77 0.54 -14.73
N VAL A 93 -10.89 0.31 -15.42
CA VAL A 93 -11.10 -0.91 -16.21
C VAL A 93 -10.06 -1.06 -17.31
N LEU A 94 -9.76 0.02 -18.03
CA LEU A 94 -8.74 -0.01 -19.09
C LEU A 94 -7.35 -0.30 -18.51
N GLN A 95 -6.94 0.37 -17.44
CA GLN A 95 -5.65 0.18 -16.78
C GLN A 95 -5.52 -1.26 -16.24
N MET A 96 -6.52 -1.76 -15.51
CA MET A 96 -6.53 -3.12 -14.99
C MET A 96 -6.41 -4.16 -16.11
N THR A 97 -7.15 -3.96 -17.21
CA THR A 97 -7.10 -4.86 -18.37
C THR A 97 -5.70 -4.87 -18.98
N ILE A 98 -5.12 -3.69 -19.23
CA ILE A 98 -3.78 -3.58 -19.83
C ILE A 98 -2.72 -4.17 -18.89
N ALA A 99 -2.75 -3.85 -17.61
CA ALA A 99 -1.79 -4.36 -16.63
C ALA A 99 -1.88 -5.88 -16.48
N THR A 100 -3.11 -6.41 -16.42
CA THR A 100 -3.35 -7.87 -16.36
C THR A 100 -2.82 -8.57 -17.60
N LEU A 101 -3.09 -8.05 -18.81
CA LEU A 101 -2.60 -8.63 -20.06
C LEU A 101 -1.07 -8.59 -20.15
N LEU A 102 -0.45 -7.47 -19.78
CA LEU A 102 1.01 -7.35 -19.78
C LEU A 102 1.65 -8.29 -18.75
N GLY A 103 1.10 -8.38 -17.54
CA GLY A 103 1.56 -9.31 -16.50
C GLY A 103 1.42 -10.77 -16.93
N LEU A 104 0.27 -11.12 -17.53
CA LEU A 104 0.01 -12.45 -18.06
C LEU A 104 1.02 -12.81 -19.17
N LEU A 105 1.18 -11.94 -20.16
CA LEU A 105 2.13 -12.16 -21.26
C LEU A 105 3.56 -12.33 -20.73
N PHE A 106 3.96 -11.47 -19.79
CA PHE A 106 5.28 -11.56 -19.18
C PHE A 106 5.47 -12.90 -18.45
N ALA A 107 4.52 -13.31 -17.61
CA ALA A 107 4.62 -14.57 -16.85
C ALA A 107 4.62 -15.80 -17.75
N VAL A 108 3.84 -15.81 -18.83
CA VAL A 108 3.81 -16.94 -19.78
C VAL A 108 5.11 -17.03 -20.58
N TYR A 109 5.59 -15.90 -21.14
CA TYR A 109 6.73 -15.93 -22.07
C TYR A 109 8.10 -15.88 -21.41
N VAL A 110 8.19 -15.26 -20.23
CA VAL A 110 9.49 -15.12 -19.54
C VAL A 110 9.69 -16.20 -18.46
N TRP A 111 8.62 -16.53 -17.72
CA TRP A 111 8.69 -17.51 -16.64
C TRP A 111 8.07 -18.86 -16.98
N GLU A 112 7.53 -19.01 -18.18
CA GLU A 112 6.88 -20.24 -18.65
C GLU A 112 5.79 -20.76 -17.70
N TRP A 113 5.10 -19.83 -17.01
CA TRP A 113 4.04 -20.18 -16.09
C TRP A 113 2.79 -20.68 -16.82
N SER A 114 1.98 -21.50 -16.12
CA SER A 114 0.68 -21.91 -16.64
C SER A 114 -0.22 -20.68 -16.84
N LEU A 115 -1.13 -20.76 -17.83
CA LEU A 115 -2.04 -19.64 -18.13
C LEU A 115 -2.84 -19.18 -16.90
N SER A 116 -3.27 -20.13 -16.05
CA SER A 116 -4.01 -19.83 -14.81
C SER A 116 -3.18 -19.03 -13.82
N SER A 117 -1.93 -19.47 -13.58
CA SER A 117 -1.01 -18.77 -12.66
C SER A 117 -0.62 -17.39 -13.19
N ALA A 118 -0.40 -17.30 -14.51
CA ALA A 118 -0.07 -16.05 -15.19
C ALA A 118 -1.22 -15.03 -15.14
N LEU A 119 -2.47 -15.50 -15.27
CA LEU A 119 -3.65 -14.66 -15.14
C LEU A 119 -3.78 -14.09 -13.72
N ILE A 120 -3.63 -14.93 -12.70
CA ILE A 120 -3.66 -14.49 -11.29
C ILE A 120 -2.56 -13.47 -11.04
N PHE A 121 -1.34 -13.73 -11.51
CA PHE A 121 -0.23 -12.79 -11.39
C PHE A 121 -0.54 -11.44 -12.05
N GLY A 122 -1.09 -11.45 -13.26
CA GLY A 122 -1.48 -10.23 -13.96
C GLY A 122 -2.56 -9.43 -13.22
N LEU A 123 -3.56 -10.11 -12.65
CA LEU A 123 -4.57 -9.48 -11.80
C LEU A 123 -3.95 -8.85 -10.55
N CYS A 124 -3.09 -9.59 -9.84
CA CYS A 124 -2.37 -9.03 -8.69
C CYS A 124 -1.51 -7.81 -9.05
N LEU A 125 -0.86 -7.83 -10.21
CA LEU A 125 -0.05 -6.71 -10.68
C LEU A 125 -0.89 -5.49 -11.06
N SER A 126 -2.15 -5.69 -11.46
CA SER A 126 -3.04 -4.60 -11.85
C SER A 126 -3.60 -3.80 -10.67
N CYS A 127 -3.54 -4.36 -9.46
CA CYS A 127 -4.07 -3.71 -8.25
C CYS A 127 -3.07 -2.68 -7.72
N ALA A 128 -3.46 -1.41 -7.70
CA ALA A 128 -2.63 -0.33 -7.17
C ALA A 128 -2.83 -0.20 -5.64
N SER A 129 -1.80 0.30 -4.95
CA SER A 129 -1.88 0.53 -3.51
C SER A 129 -2.63 1.82 -3.18
N THR A 130 -3.83 1.67 -2.64
CA THR A 130 -4.69 2.77 -2.16
C THR A 130 -3.98 3.62 -1.11
N VAL A 131 -3.25 2.97 -0.17
CA VAL A 131 -2.51 3.63 0.91
C VAL A 131 -1.42 4.56 0.38
N VAL A 132 -0.63 4.07 -0.56
CA VAL A 132 0.51 4.82 -1.11
C VAL A 132 0.03 6.03 -1.87
N LEU A 133 -0.99 5.88 -2.72
CA LEU A 133 -1.51 6.99 -3.51
C LEU A 133 -2.18 8.05 -2.62
N LEU A 134 -3.01 7.64 -1.65
CA LEU A 134 -3.66 8.57 -0.73
C LEU A 134 -2.64 9.38 0.05
N LYS A 135 -1.61 8.74 0.60
CA LYS A 135 -0.52 9.44 1.29
C LYS A 135 0.23 10.39 0.37
N ALA A 136 0.50 9.99 -0.86
CA ALA A 136 1.14 10.87 -1.84
C ALA A 136 0.27 12.10 -2.17
N LEU A 137 -1.04 11.93 -2.39
CA LEU A 137 -1.97 13.02 -2.65
C LEU A 137 -2.09 13.97 -1.45
N GLU A 138 -2.14 13.42 -0.23
CA GLU A 138 -2.19 14.19 1.02
C GLU A 138 -0.92 15.03 1.19
N MET A 139 0.26 14.44 1.03
CA MET A 139 1.55 15.13 1.16
C MET A 139 1.72 16.27 0.15
N HIS A 140 1.15 16.14 -1.05
CA HIS A 140 1.20 17.18 -2.07
C HIS A 140 0.03 18.14 -2.04
N GLY A 141 -0.91 17.98 -1.09
CA GLY A 141 -2.08 18.85 -0.98
C GLY A 141 -3.11 18.69 -2.11
N HIS A 142 -3.05 17.59 -2.85
CA HIS A 142 -3.89 17.35 -4.03
C HIS A 142 -5.13 16.50 -3.75
N LEU A 143 -5.34 16.06 -2.50
CA LEU A 143 -6.43 15.13 -2.15
C LEU A 143 -7.83 15.69 -2.53
N ASN A 144 -8.03 16.99 -2.34
CA ASN A 144 -9.32 17.68 -2.61
C ASN A 144 -9.41 18.30 -4.00
N THR A 145 -8.42 18.09 -4.87
CA THR A 145 -8.45 18.53 -6.26
C THR A 145 -9.28 17.57 -7.12
N VAL A 146 -9.71 18.02 -8.30
CA VAL A 146 -10.44 17.15 -9.26
C VAL A 146 -9.60 15.95 -9.64
N ASP A 147 -8.30 16.13 -9.87
CA ASP A 147 -7.37 15.04 -10.21
C ASP A 147 -7.21 14.08 -9.05
N GLY A 148 -7.15 14.58 -7.81
CA GLY A 148 -7.14 13.76 -6.61
C GLY A 148 -8.42 12.92 -6.47
N GLN A 149 -9.57 13.52 -6.68
CA GLN A 149 -10.87 12.83 -6.62
C GLN A 149 -10.99 11.76 -7.73
N ILE A 150 -10.50 12.04 -8.95
CA ILE A 150 -10.44 11.05 -10.04
C ILE A 150 -9.53 9.87 -9.64
N SER A 151 -8.34 10.17 -9.13
CA SER A 151 -7.36 9.15 -8.73
C SER A 151 -7.90 8.26 -7.62
N VAL A 152 -8.55 8.85 -6.65
CA VAL A 152 -9.20 8.12 -5.56
C VAL A 152 -10.40 7.29 -6.05
N GLY A 153 -11.24 7.87 -6.92
CA GLY A 153 -12.34 7.15 -7.57
C GLY A 153 -11.85 5.95 -8.37
N TRP A 154 -10.71 6.08 -9.01
CA TRP A 154 -10.03 5.01 -9.75
C TRP A 154 -9.66 3.84 -8.83
N LEU A 155 -9.00 4.13 -7.69
CA LEU A 155 -8.64 3.10 -6.70
C LEU A 155 -9.85 2.39 -6.11
N VAL A 156 -10.92 3.14 -5.80
CA VAL A 156 -12.16 2.53 -5.29
C VAL A 156 -12.75 1.53 -6.29
N VAL A 157 -12.68 1.83 -7.59
CA VAL A 157 -13.13 0.90 -8.63
C VAL A 157 -12.24 -0.34 -8.67
N GLU A 158 -10.92 -0.19 -8.53
CA GLU A 158 -9.99 -1.31 -8.44
C GLU A 158 -10.27 -2.19 -7.23
N ASP A 159 -10.46 -1.61 -6.04
CA ASP A 159 -10.75 -2.33 -4.80
C ASP A 159 -12.10 -3.08 -4.83
N ILE A 160 -13.08 -2.60 -5.62
CA ILE A 160 -14.36 -3.30 -5.81
C ILE A 160 -14.23 -4.44 -6.82
N ALA A 161 -13.31 -4.31 -7.79
CA ALA A 161 -13.15 -5.27 -8.88
C ALA A 161 -12.24 -6.46 -8.51
N THR A 162 -11.38 -6.31 -7.50
CA THR A 162 -10.42 -7.33 -7.02
C THR A 162 -10.88 -8.00 -5.73
#